data_0051fcaa256216d35ca1da0c8f3dda3b
#
_entry.id   0051fcaa256216d35ca1da0c8f3dda3b
#
_cell.length_a   1.000
_cell.length_b   1.000
_cell.length_c   1.000
_cell.angle_alpha   90.00
_cell.angle_beta   90.00
_cell.angle_gamma   90.00
#
_symmetry.space_group_name_H-M   'P 1'
#
loop_
_entity.id
_entity.type
_entity.pdbx_description
1 polymer ?
#
loop_
_entity_poly.entity_id
_entity_poly.type
_entity_poly.pdbx_seq_one_letter_code
_entity_poly.pdbx_strand_id
1 'polypeptide(L)'
;MPLKIPRAPADNRRMDNSTISALTNALDYGSVRLQAISNNLSNINTPGYKRKDASFAALLDAQNADDPQLTTGRLTNARHLSLSEDVDPAHPAIVTQGGDSTRADGNNVDVDAEGARLAQAELFYNGAAQMLAGQFSGLKYVIEGR
;
A
#
# COMPACT_ATOMS: atom_id res chain seq x y z
N MET A 1 -5.25 -48.94 -23.69
CA MET A 1 -4.82 -48.15 -22.53
C MET A 1 -4.49 -46.73 -22.99
N PRO A 2 -5.30 -45.69 -22.73
CA PRO A 2 -5.00 -44.33 -23.20
C PRO A 2 -3.93 -43.69 -22.32
N LEU A 3 -2.89 -43.11 -22.93
CA LEU A 3 -1.84 -42.34 -22.26
C LEU A 3 -2.46 -41.10 -21.63
N LYS A 4 -2.33 -40.99 -20.29
CA LYS A 4 -2.74 -39.83 -19.51
C LYS A 4 -1.65 -38.77 -19.66
N ILE A 5 -1.86 -37.79 -20.54
CA ILE A 5 -0.98 -36.64 -20.68
C ILE A 5 -1.06 -35.80 -19.36
N PRO A 6 0.04 -35.55 -18.65
CA PRO A 6 0.01 -34.70 -17.49
C PRO A 6 -0.35 -33.26 -17.89
N ARG A 7 -1.40 -32.74 -17.31
CA ARG A 7 -1.84 -31.35 -17.48
C ARG A 7 -0.76 -30.43 -16.89
N ALA A 8 -0.16 -29.62 -17.75
CA ALA A 8 0.81 -28.62 -17.31
C ALA A 8 0.21 -27.71 -16.20
N PRO A 9 0.98 -27.31 -15.19
CA PRO A 9 0.47 -26.45 -14.14
C PRO A 9 0.03 -25.10 -14.70
N ALA A 10 -1.25 -24.80 -14.56
CA ALA A 10 -1.91 -23.59 -15.07
C ALA A 10 -1.61 -22.34 -14.24
N ASP A 11 -0.56 -22.37 -13.38
CA ASP A 11 -0.43 -21.44 -12.27
C ASP A 11 0.53 -20.26 -12.50
N ASN A 12 1.39 -20.31 -13.52
CA ASN A 12 2.43 -19.29 -13.69
C ASN A 12 1.94 -17.94 -14.26
N ARG A 13 0.81 -17.89 -14.95
CA ARG A 13 0.31 -16.65 -15.57
C ARG A 13 -0.46 -15.75 -14.60
N ARG A 14 -1.01 -16.32 -13.53
CA ARG A 14 -1.72 -15.55 -12.50
C ARG A 14 -0.76 -14.88 -11.51
N MET A 15 0.41 -15.48 -11.28
CA MET A 15 1.41 -14.93 -10.35
C MET A 15 2.03 -13.63 -10.87
N ASP A 16 2.34 -13.52 -12.17
CA ASP A 16 3.01 -12.34 -12.70
C ASP A 16 2.13 -11.08 -12.64
N ASN A 17 0.84 -11.20 -12.93
CA ASN A 17 -0.07 -10.05 -12.90
C ASN A 17 -0.38 -9.60 -11.45
N SER A 18 -0.52 -10.53 -10.52
CA SER A 18 -0.74 -10.21 -9.10
C SER A 18 0.49 -9.55 -8.46
N THR A 19 1.69 -9.98 -8.82
CA THR A 19 2.93 -9.38 -8.34
C THR A 19 3.11 -7.96 -8.87
N ILE A 20 2.80 -7.71 -10.15
CA ILE A 20 2.87 -6.37 -10.74
C ILE A 20 1.85 -5.44 -10.06
N SER A 21 0.61 -5.90 -9.87
CA SER A 21 -0.41 -5.09 -9.18
C SER A 21 -0.02 -4.81 -7.72
N ALA A 22 0.53 -5.79 -7.00
CA ALA A 22 1.03 -5.61 -5.65
C ALA A 22 2.16 -4.57 -5.57
N LEU A 23 3.12 -4.61 -6.52
CA LEU A 23 4.21 -3.66 -6.58
C LEU A 23 3.73 -2.25 -6.98
N THR A 24 2.74 -2.16 -7.87
CA THR A 24 2.12 -0.86 -8.21
C THR A 24 1.43 -0.26 -7.00
N ASN A 25 0.63 -1.03 -6.27
CA ASN A 25 -0.01 -0.58 -5.04
C ASN A 25 1.00 -0.17 -3.96
N ALA A 26 2.14 -0.89 -3.87
CA ALA A 26 3.22 -0.52 -2.97
C ALA A 26 3.89 0.81 -3.35
N LEU A 27 4.03 1.11 -4.64
CA LEU A 27 4.52 2.40 -5.13
C LEU A 27 3.54 3.53 -4.82
N ASP A 28 2.24 3.31 -5.03
CA ASP A 28 1.20 4.28 -4.71
C ASP A 28 1.18 4.59 -3.21
N TYR A 29 1.25 3.56 -2.37
CA TYR A 29 1.40 3.73 -0.92
C TYR A 29 2.66 4.53 -0.56
N GLY A 30 3.82 4.18 -1.17
CA GLY A 30 5.07 4.89 -0.94
C GLY A 30 4.98 6.37 -1.32
N SER A 31 4.35 6.70 -2.45
CA SER A 31 4.16 8.07 -2.92
C SER A 31 3.27 8.88 -1.97
N VAL A 32 2.15 8.31 -1.53
CA VAL A 32 1.23 8.95 -0.57
C VAL A 32 1.91 9.15 0.79
N ARG A 33 2.71 8.19 1.23
CA ARG A 33 3.47 8.31 2.47
C ARG A 33 4.52 9.43 2.40
N LEU A 34 5.26 9.53 1.30
CA LEU A 34 6.21 10.63 1.06
C LEU A 34 5.52 11.99 1.08
N GLN A 35 4.34 12.10 0.46
CA GLN A 35 3.53 13.31 0.47
C GLN A 35 3.03 13.66 1.88
N ALA A 36 2.59 12.68 2.67
CA ALA A 36 2.17 12.89 4.05
C ALA A 36 3.32 13.41 4.92
N ILE A 37 4.52 12.82 4.81
CA ILE A 37 5.72 13.26 5.54
C ILE A 37 6.12 14.68 5.12
N SER A 38 6.11 15.00 3.83
CA SER A 38 6.38 16.34 3.33
C SER A 38 5.40 17.38 3.89
N ASN A 39 4.11 17.04 3.94
CA ASN A 39 3.08 17.88 4.55
C ASN A 39 3.31 18.06 6.05
N ASN A 40 3.74 17.02 6.78
CA ASN A 40 4.07 17.11 8.19
C ASN A 40 5.24 18.07 8.43
N LEU A 41 6.33 17.93 7.68
CA LEU A 41 7.51 18.80 7.76
C LEU A 41 7.17 20.26 7.44
N SER A 42 6.33 20.50 6.43
CA SER A 42 5.89 21.85 6.06
C SER A 42 5.05 22.52 7.16
N ASN A 43 4.36 21.73 7.97
CA ASN A 43 3.47 22.21 9.04
C ASN A 43 4.05 22.08 10.45
N ILE A 44 5.36 21.89 10.57
CA ILE A 44 6.01 21.70 11.88
C ILE A 44 5.83 22.88 12.84
N ASN A 45 5.71 24.10 12.30
CA ASN A 45 5.51 25.32 13.04
C ASN A 45 4.04 25.77 13.12
N THR A 46 3.10 24.95 12.60
CA THR A 46 1.68 25.28 12.64
C THR A 46 1.08 24.82 13.96
N PRO A 47 0.59 25.74 14.82
CA PRO A 47 0.00 25.38 16.10
C PRO A 47 -1.20 24.44 15.92
N GLY A 48 -1.30 23.44 16.78
CA GLY A 48 -2.41 22.47 16.78
C GLY A 48 -2.39 21.47 15.61
N TYR A 49 -1.40 21.52 14.71
CA TYR A 49 -1.30 20.56 13.62
C TYR A 49 -1.10 19.13 14.13
N LYS A 50 -1.85 18.21 13.52
CA LYS A 50 -1.74 16.79 13.83
C LYS A 50 -1.08 16.07 12.67
N ARG A 51 -0.07 15.29 12.99
CA ARG A 51 0.71 14.46 12.06
C ARG A 51 -0.21 13.55 11.24
N LYS A 52 0.09 13.42 9.95
CA LYS A 52 -0.60 12.52 9.02
C LYS A 52 0.34 11.39 8.60
N ASP A 53 -0.23 10.21 8.32
CA ASP A 53 0.53 9.08 7.78
C ASP A 53 -0.35 8.30 6.80
N ALA A 54 0.27 7.53 5.89
CA ALA A 54 -0.46 6.63 5.00
C ALA A 54 -0.84 5.35 5.75
N SER A 55 -2.08 4.88 5.56
CA SER A 55 -2.54 3.62 6.15
C SER A 55 -2.09 2.43 5.31
N PHE A 56 -1.27 1.56 5.91
CA PHE A 56 -0.87 0.29 5.29
C PHE A 56 -2.01 -0.73 5.26
N ALA A 57 -2.95 -0.63 6.19
CA ALA A 57 -4.12 -1.50 6.21
C ALA A 57 -4.97 -1.36 4.94
N ALA A 58 -5.17 -0.13 4.46
CA ALA A 58 -5.88 0.12 3.21
C ALA A 58 -5.19 -0.51 1.99
N LEU A 59 -3.86 -0.60 1.99
CA LEU A 59 -3.11 -1.30 0.94
C LEU A 59 -3.37 -2.81 0.96
N LEU A 60 -3.40 -3.42 2.14
CA LEU A 60 -3.67 -4.86 2.29
C LEU A 60 -5.13 -5.20 1.94
N ASP A 61 -6.06 -4.34 2.31
CA ASP A 61 -7.48 -4.51 1.99
C ASP A 61 -7.72 -4.41 0.47
N ALA A 62 -7.04 -3.49 -0.21
CA ALA A 62 -7.08 -3.39 -1.67
C ALA A 62 -6.52 -4.64 -2.37
N GLN A 63 -5.48 -5.27 -1.84
CA GLN A 63 -4.95 -6.53 -2.37
C GLN A 63 -5.86 -7.73 -2.12
N ASN A 64 -6.59 -7.74 -1.01
CA ASN A 64 -7.50 -8.80 -0.63
C ASN A 64 -8.89 -8.64 -1.28
N ALA A 65 -9.17 -7.50 -1.91
CA ALA A 65 -10.45 -7.24 -2.58
C ALA A 65 -10.70 -8.18 -3.78
N ASP A 66 -9.66 -8.81 -4.33
CA ASP A 66 -9.78 -9.86 -5.35
C ASP A 66 -10.19 -11.24 -4.77
N ASP A 67 -10.21 -11.40 -3.44
CA ASP A 67 -10.75 -12.59 -2.76
C ASP A 67 -12.06 -12.25 -2.02
N PRO A 68 -13.23 -12.57 -2.62
CA PRO A 68 -14.53 -12.22 -2.03
C PRO A 68 -14.81 -12.86 -0.66
N GLN A 69 -13.95 -13.76 -0.20
CA GLN A 69 -14.11 -14.42 1.11
C GLN A 69 -13.44 -13.66 2.26
N LEU A 70 -12.48 -12.74 1.98
CA LEU A 70 -11.76 -11.99 3.01
C LEU A 70 -12.35 -10.59 3.28
N THR A 71 -13.05 -10.00 2.31
CA THR A 71 -13.62 -8.65 2.42
C THR A 71 -14.99 -8.58 3.07
N THR A 72 -15.69 -9.69 3.19
CA THR A 72 -16.93 -9.76 3.96
C THR A 72 -16.60 -10.22 5.38
N GLY A 73 -16.29 -9.28 6.27
CA GLY A 73 -16.59 -9.51 7.68
C GLY A 73 -18.01 -10.05 7.72
N ARG A 74 -18.17 -11.30 8.14
CA ARG A 74 -19.41 -12.07 8.08
C ARG A 74 -20.56 -11.24 8.61
N LEU A 75 -21.24 -10.50 7.72
CA LEU A 75 -22.49 -9.81 8.01
C LEU A 75 -23.56 -10.89 8.25
N THR A 76 -23.64 -11.36 9.46
CA THR A 76 -24.63 -12.37 9.89
C THR A 76 -26.03 -11.79 10.00
N ASN A 77 -26.21 -10.48 9.78
CA ASN A 77 -27.53 -9.85 9.84
C ASN A 77 -27.57 -8.60 8.92
N ALA A 78 -28.65 -8.46 8.12
CA ALA A 78 -28.88 -7.33 7.22
C ALA A 78 -29.05 -5.96 7.93
N ARG A 79 -29.01 -5.93 9.25
CA ARG A 79 -29.06 -4.71 10.08
C ARG A 79 -27.71 -4.25 10.59
N HIS A 80 -26.63 -4.96 10.28
CA HIS A 80 -25.29 -4.51 10.60
C HIS A 80 -24.89 -3.44 9.59
N LEU A 81 -24.61 -2.23 10.09
CA LEU A 81 -23.96 -1.21 9.29
C LEU A 81 -22.63 -1.77 8.76
N SER A 82 -22.44 -1.71 7.45
CA SER A 82 -21.14 -1.95 6.86
C SER A 82 -20.18 -0.89 7.41
N LEU A 83 -19.12 -1.32 8.06
CA LEU A 83 -18.00 -0.46 8.50
C LEU A 83 -17.09 -0.06 7.32
N SER A 84 -17.58 -0.10 6.10
CA SER A 84 -16.91 0.52 4.97
C SER A 84 -17.23 2.00 5.01
N GLU A 85 -16.44 2.80 5.73
CA GLU A 85 -16.16 4.13 5.26
C GLU A 85 -15.74 3.99 3.79
N ASP A 86 -16.22 4.90 2.93
CA ASP A 86 -15.88 4.97 1.50
C ASP A 86 -14.35 5.23 1.33
N VAL A 87 -13.55 4.21 1.68
CA VAL A 87 -12.13 4.18 1.36
C VAL A 87 -12.05 3.64 -0.06
N ASP A 88 -11.74 4.51 -1.01
CA ASP A 88 -11.44 4.09 -2.37
C ASP A 88 -10.31 3.04 -2.30
N PRO A 89 -10.58 1.75 -2.62
CA PRO A 89 -9.58 0.69 -2.51
C PRO A 89 -8.38 0.91 -3.45
N ALA A 90 -8.49 1.83 -4.40
CA ALA A 90 -7.42 2.18 -5.33
C ALA A 90 -6.41 3.19 -4.76
N HIS A 91 -6.71 3.87 -3.64
CA HIS A 91 -5.81 4.88 -3.09
C HIS A 91 -5.57 4.66 -1.60
N PRO A 92 -4.29 4.63 -1.16
CA PRO A 92 -3.97 4.51 0.26
C PRO A 92 -4.53 5.71 1.04
N ALA A 93 -5.32 5.44 2.06
CA ALA A 93 -5.94 6.47 2.88
C ALA A 93 -4.88 7.19 3.74
N ILE A 94 -4.96 8.52 3.77
CA ILE A 94 -4.19 9.33 4.71
C ILE A 94 -4.95 9.37 6.04
N VAL A 95 -4.32 8.86 7.08
CA VAL A 95 -4.88 8.84 8.45
C VAL A 95 -4.20 9.91 9.29
N THR A 96 -5.01 10.71 9.98
CA THR A 96 -4.49 11.66 10.98
C THR A 96 -4.13 10.89 12.25
N GLN A 97 -2.89 10.94 12.66
CA GLN A 97 -2.41 10.31 13.89
C GLN A 97 -2.78 11.19 15.09
N GLY A 98 -3.83 10.78 15.79
CA GLY A 98 -4.15 11.31 17.11
C GLY A 98 -3.11 10.80 18.11
N GLY A 99 -2.38 11.67 18.75
CA GLY A 99 -1.44 11.33 19.81
C GLY A 99 -1.28 12.53 20.74
N ASP A 100 -0.82 12.27 21.97
CA ASP A 100 -0.49 13.33 22.90
C ASP A 100 0.62 14.19 22.29
N SER A 101 0.37 15.49 22.27
CA SER A 101 1.38 16.46 21.86
C SER A 101 2.38 16.64 22.98
N THR A 102 3.66 16.42 22.71
CA THR A 102 4.75 16.76 23.64
C THR A 102 5.05 18.26 23.64
N ARG A 103 4.49 19.01 22.66
CA ARG A 103 4.66 20.45 22.51
C ARG A 103 3.48 21.22 23.10
N ALA A 104 3.77 22.36 23.73
CA ALA A 104 2.77 23.24 24.35
C ALA A 104 1.78 23.84 23.31
N ASP A 105 2.16 23.92 22.04
CA ASP A 105 1.32 24.42 20.95
C ASP A 105 0.34 23.37 20.40
N GLY A 106 0.35 22.15 20.94
CA GLY A 106 -0.52 21.06 20.50
C GLY A 106 -0.11 20.37 19.21
N ASN A 107 1.02 20.76 18.59
CA ASN A 107 1.58 20.09 17.42
C ASN A 107 2.31 18.80 17.84
N ASN A 108 2.09 17.69 17.14
CA ASN A 108 2.71 16.39 17.43
C ASN A 108 3.73 15.94 16.35
N VAL A 109 4.19 16.86 15.49
CA VAL A 109 5.23 16.59 14.48
C VAL A 109 6.61 16.75 15.12
N ASP A 110 7.44 15.72 15.00
CA ASP A 110 8.84 15.69 15.40
C ASP A 110 9.72 15.64 14.15
N VAL A 111 10.63 16.60 13.98
CA VAL A 111 11.51 16.72 12.79
C VAL A 111 12.40 15.51 12.63
N ASP A 112 13.05 15.08 13.72
CA ASP A 112 14.01 14.00 13.69
C ASP A 112 13.31 12.67 13.33
N ALA A 113 12.14 12.46 13.93
CA ALA A 113 11.32 11.31 13.63
C ALA A 113 10.77 11.34 12.19
N GLU A 114 10.33 12.49 11.68
CA GLU A 114 9.87 12.62 10.29
C GLU A 114 11.04 12.49 9.30
N GLY A 115 12.23 12.98 9.63
CA GLY A 115 13.44 12.77 8.82
C GLY A 115 13.81 11.30 8.67
N ALA A 116 13.75 10.54 9.77
CA ALA A 116 13.97 9.09 9.74
C ALA A 116 12.89 8.36 8.92
N ARG A 117 11.63 8.76 9.05
CA ARG A 117 10.50 8.20 8.26
C ARG A 117 10.63 8.52 6.78
N LEU A 118 11.12 9.72 6.43
CA LEU A 118 11.40 10.12 5.05
C LEU A 118 12.41 9.18 4.41
N ALA A 119 13.57 9.01 5.05
CA ALA A 119 14.61 8.10 4.57
C ALA A 119 14.10 6.65 4.41
N GLN A 120 13.29 6.18 5.36
CA GLN A 120 12.67 4.85 5.27
C GLN A 120 11.68 4.75 4.10
N ALA A 121 10.85 5.78 3.88
CA ALA A 121 9.89 5.81 2.79
C ALA A 121 10.56 5.87 1.42
N GLU A 122 11.64 6.64 1.28
CA GLU A 122 12.45 6.69 0.05
C GLU A 122 13.11 5.35 -0.26
N LEU A 123 13.68 4.69 0.75
CA LEU A 123 14.27 3.36 0.56
C LEU A 123 13.23 2.33 0.12
N PHE A 124 12.05 2.35 0.75
CA PHE A 124 10.94 1.48 0.37
C PHE A 124 10.47 1.72 -1.06
N TYR A 125 10.24 2.99 -1.43
CA TYR A 125 9.80 3.37 -2.77
C TYR A 125 10.81 2.95 -3.84
N ASN A 126 12.09 3.24 -3.63
CA ASN A 126 13.17 2.87 -4.54
C ASN A 126 13.29 1.34 -4.68
N GLY A 127 13.14 0.59 -3.60
CA GLY A 127 13.14 -0.87 -3.61
C GLY A 127 11.98 -1.45 -4.41
N ALA A 128 10.76 -0.94 -4.20
CA ALA A 128 9.57 -1.35 -4.94
C ALA A 128 9.71 -1.02 -6.45
N ALA A 129 10.23 0.16 -6.79
CA ALA A 129 10.47 0.57 -8.18
C ALA A 129 11.49 -0.34 -8.88
N GLN A 130 12.57 -0.70 -8.21
CA GLN A 130 13.58 -1.64 -8.75
C GLN A 130 13.00 -3.03 -8.97
N MET A 131 12.18 -3.53 -8.04
CA MET A 131 11.50 -4.81 -8.20
C MET A 131 10.53 -4.79 -9.37
N LEU A 132 9.75 -3.73 -9.54
CA LEU A 132 8.83 -3.58 -10.65
C LEU A 132 9.58 -3.50 -12.00
N ALA A 133 10.67 -2.75 -12.06
CA ALA A 133 11.53 -2.69 -13.25
C ALA A 133 12.12 -4.07 -13.60
N GLY A 134 12.50 -4.86 -12.59
CA GLY A 134 12.96 -6.25 -12.76
C GLY A 134 11.87 -7.16 -13.36
N GLN A 135 10.62 -7.03 -12.91
CA GLN A 135 9.48 -7.77 -13.45
C GLN A 135 9.24 -7.44 -14.93
N PHE A 136 9.25 -6.15 -15.28
CA PHE A 136 9.11 -5.74 -16.68
C PHE A 136 10.27 -6.20 -17.56
N SER A 137 11.50 -6.18 -17.04
CA SER A 137 12.67 -6.70 -17.75
C SER A 137 12.55 -8.20 -18.02
N GLY A 138 12.06 -8.97 -17.05
CA GLY A 138 11.78 -10.39 -17.21
C GLY A 138 10.71 -10.67 -18.27
N LEU A 139 9.60 -9.90 -18.25
CA LEU A 139 8.56 -10.01 -19.28
C LEU A 139 9.09 -9.68 -20.68
N LYS A 140 9.89 -8.61 -20.79
CA LYS A 140 10.52 -8.22 -22.05
C LYS A 140 11.42 -9.33 -22.60
N TYR A 141 12.24 -9.93 -21.75
CA TYR A 141 13.09 -11.07 -22.12
C TYR A 141 12.29 -12.24 -22.69
N VAL A 142 11.16 -12.58 -22.07
CA VAL A 142 10.29 -13.67 -22.54
C VAL A 142 9.65 -13.35 -23.90
N ILE A 143 9.27 -12.08 -24.12
CA ILE A 143 8.63 -11.64 -25.38
C ILE A 143 9.65 -11.58 -26.53
N GLU A 144 10.85 -11.06 -26.27
CA GLU A 144 11.89 -10.88 -27.28
C GLU A 144 12.69 -12.17 -27.57
N GLY A 145 12.57 -13.20 -26.72
CA GLY A 145 13.23 -14.48 -26.87
C GLY A 145 14.75 -14.44 -26.77
N ARG A 146 15.28 -13.46 -26.04
CA ARG A 146 16.73 -13.25 -25.83
C ARG A 146 17.05 -13.36 -24.36
#